data_0dd147b16d9904027918be7f87091e74
#
_entry.id   0dd147b16d9904027918be7f87091e74
#
_cell.length_a   1.000
_cell.length_b   1.000
_cell.length_c   1.000
_cell.angle_alpha   90.00
_cell.angle_beta   90.00
_cell.angle_gamma   90.00
#
_symmetry.space_group_name_H-M   'P 1'
#
loop_
_entity.id
_entity.type
_entity.pdbx_description
1 polymer ?
#
loop_
_entity_poly.entity_id
_entity_poly.type
_entity_poly.pdbx_seq_one_letter_code
_entity_poly.pdbx_strand_id
1 'polypeptide(L)'
;LGLCQKSLFVVPNHLTEQWASDFLRLYPGANILAATKKDFEPANRKKFCSRIATGDYDAVIIGHSQFEKIPLSQERQIGIIERQIDEIELAIEQAKADNGERYTIKQMEKSRKSLMTRLEKLNDTSRKDNVVTFEQLGVDRLFVDESHNYKNLFLYTKMRNVAGIAQTEAQKSSDMFAKCQYLDELTGGKGITFATGTPISNSMTELYTNMRYLQYGTLQKMGLGHFDSWAASFGETQTAIELAPEGTGYRAKTRFAKFFNLPELIALFKESADIQTPDMLKLPVPEAEYENVVLKPSEYQKEMVTSLADRAEAVRNRLVEPHQDNMLKITNDGRKLALDQRLINDMLPDEEHSKAKTCVDKAFEIWEDTKGEKSAQLIFCDLSTPKGDGTFNVYEDIRNKLMEKGVPAEEIAFIHQANTELRKAELFSKVRSGQVRFLLGSTAKMGAGTNVQDRLIALHHLDVPWRPSDVGRILRTFKIKKNVEV
;
A
#
# COMPACT_ATOMS: atom_id res chain seq x y z
N LEU A 1 32.77 -10.33 -3.39
CA LEU A 1 32.41 -11.70 -3.75
C LEU A 1 32.10 -11.87 -5.24
N GLY A 2 32.03 -10.77 -6.03
CA GLY A 2 31.73 -10.81 -7.46
C GLY A 2 30.32 -11.25 -7.85
N LEU A 3 29.39 -11.23 -6.89
CA LEU A 3 27.98 -11.63 -7.12
C LEU A 3 27.12 -10.49 -7.69
N CYS A 4 27.59 -9.24 -7.58
CA CYS A 4 26.90 -8.05 -8.03
C CYS A 4 27.96 -7.03 -8.49
N GLN A 5 27.73 -6.41 -9.64
CA GLN A 5 28.57 -5.30 -10.13
C GLN A 5 27.92 -3.95 -9.84
N LYS A 6 26.61 -3.84 -10.00
CA LYS A 6 25.86 -2.60 -9.74
C LYS A 6 24.49 -2.88 -9.14
N SER A 7 24.33 -2.57 -7.87
CA SER A 7 23.07 -2.79 -7.14
C SER A 7 22.18 -1.54 -7.16
N LEU A 8 20.87 -1.76 -7.38
CA LEU A 8 19.84 -0.73 -7.31
C LEU A 8 18.84 -1.07 -6.20
N PHE A 9 18.69 -0.19 -5.23
CA PHE A 9 17.75 -0.29 -4.14
C PHE A 9 16.55 0.63 -4.41
N VAL A 10 15.37 0.06 -4.53
CA VAL A 10 14.10 0.76 -4.75
C VAL A 10 13.30 0.71 -3.46
N VAL A 11 13.15 1.87 -2.84
CA VAL A 11 12.60 1.99 -1.48
C VAL A 11 11.43 2.98 -1.44
N PRO A 12 10.59 3.00 -0.39
CA PRO A 12 9.59 4.05 -0.24
C PRO A 12 10.23 5.45 -0.30
N ASN A 13 9.61 6.38 -1.02
CA ASN A 13 10.20 7.69 -1.33
C ASN A 13 10.69 8.47 -0.09
N HIS A 14 10.03 8.30 1.05
CA HIS A 14 10.35 8.97 2.30
C HIS A 14 11.46 8.28 3.11
N LEU A 15 11.91 7.11 2.68
CA LEU A 15 12.94 6.33 3.35
C LEU A 15 14.31 6.39 2.65
N THR A 16 14.43 7.09 1.53
CA THR A 16 15.66 7.12 0.71
C THR A 16 16.88 7.59 1.52
N GLU A 17 16.73 8.66 2.32
CA GLU A 17 17.81 9.19 3.15
C GLU A 17 18.14 8.27 4.33
N GLN A 18 17.10 7.65 4.94
CA GLN A 18 17.29 6.69 6.02
C GLN A 18 18.05 5.45 5.52
N TRP A 19 17.67 4.91 4.37
CA TRP A 19 18.37 3.78 3.73
C TRP A 19 19.82 4.10 3.43
N ALA A 20 20.12 5.31 2.92
CA ALA A 20 21.48 5.76 2.69
C ALA A 20 22.29 5.84 3.99
N SER A 21 21.72 6.41 5.03
CA SER A 21 22.36 6.51 6.35
C SER A 21 22.62 5.14 6.97
N ASP A 22 21.62 4.24 6.95
CA ASP A 22 21.76 2.89 7.50
C ASP A 22 22.76 2.05 6.69
N PHE A 23 22.78 2.21 5.36
CA PHE A 23 23.76 1.55 4.49
C PHE A 23 25.20 1.98 4.83
N LEU A 24 25.45 3.27 4.97
CA LEU A 24 26.77 3.79 5.36
C LEU A 24 27.17 3.43 6.79
N ARG A 25 26.20 3.27 7.69
CA ARG A 25 26.48 2.78 9.05
C ARG A 25 26.96 1.32 9.04
N LEU A 26 26.40 0.49 8.16
CA LEU A 26 26.80 -0.91 7.98
C LEU A 26 28.09 -1.05 7.15
N TYR A 27 28.25 -0.20 6.15
CA TYR A 27 29.33 -0.22 5.18
C TYR A 27 29.97 1.19 5.05
N PRO A 28 30.78 1.64 6.04
CA PRO A 28 31.29 3.02 6.08
C PRO A 28 32.16 3.43 4.89
N GLY A 29 32.78 2.47 4.21
CA GLY A 29 33.62 2.70 3.03
C GLY A 29 32.89 2.64 1.69
N ALA A 30 31.57 2.40 1.70
CA ALA A 30 30.82 2.22 0.47
C ALA A 30 30.63 3.54 -0.31
N ASN A 31 30.80 3.48 -1.62
CA ASN A 31 30.46 4.55 -2.53
C ASN A 31 29.00 4.44 -2.96
N ILE A 32 28.12 5.26 -2.39
CA ILE A 32 26.68 5.19 -2.66
C ILE A 32 26.16 6.42 -3.41
N LEU A 33 25.11 6.24 -4.20
CA LEU A 33 24.37 7.29 -4.87
C LEU A 33 22.91 7.26 -4.41
N ALA A 34 22.49 8.20 -3.56
CA ALA A 34 21.11 8.34 -3.13
C ALA A 34 20.40 9.45 -3.92
N ALA A 35 19.22 9.15 -4.45
CA ALA A 35 18.45 10.10 -5.24
C ALA A 35 17.65 11.06 -4.37
N THR A 36 17.63 12.32 -4.79
CA THR A 36 16.76 13.36 -4.25
C THR A 36 15.57 13.61 -5.18
N LYS A 37 14.55 14.36 -4.69
CA LYS A 37 13.41 14.76 -5.54
C LYS A 37 13.86 15.56 -6.76
N LYS A 38 14.87 16.43 -6.60
CA LYS A 38 15.40 17.29 -7.67
C LYS A 38 16.09 16.50 -8.79
N ASP A 39 16.71 15.36 -8.48
CA ASP A 39 17.38 14.53 -9.46
C ASP A 39 16.43 13.94 -10.50
N PHE A 40 15.17 13.76 -10.16
CA PHE A 40 14.12 13.22 -11.04
C PHE A 40 13.16 14.27 -11.63
N GLU A 41 13.47 15.54 -11.47
CA GLU A 41 12.83 16.58 -12.27
C GLU A 41 13.23 16.43 -13.76
N PRO A 42 12.35 16.82 -14.71
CA PRO A 42 12.59 16.61 -16.14
C PRO A 42 13.96 17.07 -16.63
N ALA A 43 14.45 18.21 -16.13
CA ALA A 43 15.73 18.79 -16.50
C ALA A 43 16.95 18.00 -15.97
N ASN A 44 16.83 17.32 -14.84
CA ASN A 44 17.94 16.70 -14.13
C ASN A 44 18.00 15.18 -14.31
N ARG A 45 16.86 14.53 -14.62
CA ARG A 45 16.72 13.07 -14.69
C ARG A 45 17.73 12.41 -15.62
N LYS A 46 17.94 12.97 -16.82
CA LYS A 46 18.93 12.44 -17.78
C LYS A 46 20.34 12.44 -17.18
N LYS A 47 20.72 13.55 -16.54
CA LYS A 47 22.04 13.69 -15.88
C LYS A 47 22.20 12.67 -14.75
N PHE A 48 21.17 12.48 -13.92
CA PHE A 48 21.21 11.52 -12.82
C PHE A 48 21.32 10.08 -13.34
N CYS A 49 20.49 9.69 -14.31
CA CYS A 49 20.58 8.36 -14.93
C CYS A 49 21.93 8.12 -15.63
N SER A 50 22.52 9.14 -16.27
CA SER A 50 23.86 9.04 -16.85
C SER A 50 24.93 8.84 -15.76
N ARG A 51 24.80 9.46 -14.58
CA ARG A 51 25.70 9.21 -13.45
C ARG A 51 25.59 7.75 -12.97
N ILE A 52 24.38 7.18 -12.90
CA ILE A 52 24.21 5.76 -12.57
C ILE A 52 24.92 4.89 -13.61
N ALA A 53 24.71 5.17 -14.90
CA ALA A 53 25.27 4.37 -15.99
C ALA A 53 26.81 4.37 -16.00
N THR A 54 27.44 5.53 -15.78
CA THR A 54 28.89 5.71 -15.91
C THR A 54 29.67 5.65 -14.61
N GLY A 55 28.97 5.79 -13.47
CA GLY A 55 29.61 5.78 -12.16
C GLY A 55 29.84 4.37 -11.61
N ASP A 56 30.86 4.24 -10.80
CA ASP A 56 31.18 3.03 -10.05
C ASP A 56 30.63 3.18 -8.62
N TYR A 57 29.40 2.71 -8.41
CA TYR A 57 28.70 2.77 -7.14
C TYR A 57 28.44 1.37 -6.58
N ASP A 58 28.74 1.17 -5.30
CA ASP A 58 28.39 -0.05 -4.57
C ASP A 58 26.88 -0.19 -4.41
N ALA A 59 26.18 0.94 -4.24
CA ALA A 59 24.72 0.98 -4.16
C ALA A 59 24.14 2.27 -4.74
N VAL A 60 23.08 2.12 -5.51
CA VAL A 60 22.23 3.23 -5.95
C VAL A 60 20.88 3.11 -5.24
N ILE A 61 20.44 4.15 -4.53
CA ILE A 61 19.21 4.15 -3.72
C ILE A 61 18.24 5.15 -4.32
N ILE A 62 17.06 4.69 -4.75
CA ILE A 62 16.03 5.54 -5.37
C ILE A 62 14.65 5.23 -4.79
N GLY A 63 13.75 6.20 -4.86
CA GLY A 63 12.37 6.02 -4.44
C GLY A 63 11.52 5.30 -5.50
N HIS A 64 10.43 4.62 -5.08
CA HIS A 64 9.49 3.94 -5.97
C HIS A 64 9.02 4.82 -7.12
N SER A 65 8.59 6.06 -6.85
CA SER A 65 8.12 6.99 -7.90
C SER A 65 9.21 7.50 -8.82
N GLN A 66 10.48 7.38 -8.41
CA GLN A 66 11.63 7.71 -9.22
C GLN A 66 11.98 6.55 -10.16
N PHE A 67 11.91 5.32 -9.64
CA PHE A 67 12.11 4.10 -10.41
C PHE A 67 11.12 3.98 -11.58
N GLU A 68 9.84 4.32 -11.36
CA GLU A 68 8.80 4.35 -12.39
C GLU A 68 9.10 5.32 -13.56
N LYS A 69 9.95 6.33 -13.32
CA LYS A 69 10.34 7.32 -14.35
C LYS A 69 11.53 6.89 -15.22
N ILE A 70 12.15 5.76 -14.93
CA ILE A 70 13.24 5.20 -15.73
C ILE A 70 12.62 4.22 -16.73
N PRO A 71 12.55 4.55 -18.03
CA PRO A 71 11.90 3.69 -19.00
C PRO A 71 12.76 2.49 -19.38
N LEU A 72 12.13 1.42 -19.84
CA LEU A 72 12.78 0.39 -20.66
C LEU A 72 12.96 0.88 -22.09
N SER A 73 13.84 0.23 -22.85
CA SER A 73 13.98 0.48 -24.28
C SER A 73 12.65 0.29 -25.01
N GLN A 74 12.43 1.04 -26.08
CA GLN A 74 11.21 0.97 -26.87
C GLN A 74 10.97 -0.45 -27.41
N GLU A 75 12.02 -1.11 -27.88
CA GLU A 75 11.96 -2.49 -28.40
C GLU A 75 11.44 -3.48 -27.34
N ARG A 76 11.92 -3.36 -26.09
CA ARG A 76 11.43 -4.21 -25.00
C ARG A 76 9.99 -3.90 -24.62
N GLN A 77 9.62 -2.63 -24.60
CA GLN A 77 8.22 -2.24 -24.30
C GLN A 77 7.27 -2.81 -25.36
N ILE A 78 7.65 -2.75 -26.64
CA ILE A 78 6.90 -3.33 -27.75
C ILE A 78 6.77 -4.85 -27.54
N GLY A 79 7.87 -5.57 -27.39
CA GLY A 79 7.85 -7.02 -27.25
C GLY A 79 7.07 -7.53 -26.02
N ILE A 80 6.99 -6.73 -24.95
CA ILE A 80 6.16 -7.05 -23.77
C ILE A 80 4.67 -6.88 -24.10
N ILE A 81 4.30 -5.79 -24.76
CA ILE A 81 2.90 -5.55 -25.14
C ILE A 81 2.42 -6.58 -26.16
N GLU A 82 3.25 -6.95 -27.13
CA GLU A 82 2.94 -8.01 -28.08
C GLU A 82 2.67 -9.33 -27.38
N ARG A 83 3.54 -9.76 -26.46
CA ARG A 83 3.29 -10.96 -25.65
C ARG A 83 1.99 -10.88 -24.83
N GLN A 84 1.66 -9.72 -24.27
CA GLN A 84 0.40 -9.53 -23.55
C GLN A 84 -0.81 -9.63 -24.49
N ILE A 85 -0.70 -9.15 -25.72
CA ILE A 85 -1.74 -9.28 -26.75
C ILE A 85 -1.93 -10.75 -27.11
N ASP A 86 -0.85 -11.50 -27.34
CA ASP A 86 -0.91 -12.93 -27.66
C ASP A 86 -1.56 -13.73 -26.52
N GLU A 87 -1.18 -13.46 -25.27
CA GLU A 87 -1.77 -14.10 -24.08
C GLU A 87 -3.28 -13.82 -23.98
N ILE A 88 -3.71 -12.58 -24.23
CA ILE A 88 -5.13 -12.23 -24.13
C ILE A 88 -5.94 -12.77 -25.30
N GLU A 89 -5.36 -12.87 -26.49
CA GLU A 89 -5.99 -13.47 -27.66
C GLU A 89 -6.22 -14.98 -27.45
N LEU A 90 -5.22 -15.69 -26.94
CA LEU A 90 -5.37 -17.08 -26.55
C LEU A 90 -6.46 -17.27 -25.49
N ALA A 91 -6.49 -16.41 -24.47
CA ALA A 91 -7.52 -16.45 -23.44
C ALA A 91 -8.94 -16.18 -23.99
N ILE A 92 -9.08 -15.30 -24.98
CA ILE A 92 -10.36 -15.02 -25.67
C ILE A 92 -10.80 -16.24 -26.48
N GLU A 93 -9.90 -16.87 -27.22
CA GLU A 93 -10.20 -18.07 -28.01
C GLU A 93 -10.66 -19.22 -27.11
N GLN A 94 -9.94 -19.48 -26.03
CA GLN A 94 -10.32 -20.49 -25.04
C GLN A 94 -11.67 -20.19 -24.38
N ALA A 95 -11.91 -18.93 -24.00
CA ALA A 95 -13.19 -18.53 -23.43
C ALA A 95 -14.37 -18.69 -24.42
N LYS A 96 -14.13 -18.45 -25.70
CA LYS A 96 -15.14 -18.69 -26.78
C LYS A 96 -15.42 -20.18 -26.99
N ALA A 97 -14.37 -21.00 -26.98
CA ALA A 97 -14.48 -22.47 -27.13
C ALA A 97 -15.25 -23.11 -25.95
N ASP A 98 -15.06 -22.61 -24.75
CA ASP A 98 -15.70 -23.09 -23.52
C ASP A 98 -17.12 -22.51 -23.28
N ASN A 99 -17.71 -21.82 -24.26
CA ASN A 99 -18.96 -21.07 -24.10
C ASN A 99 -18.96 -20.08 -22.90
N GLY A 100 -17.83 -19.46 -22.65
CA GLY A 100 -17.63 -18.52 -21.56
C GLY A 100 -18.60 -17.33 -21.59
N GLU A 101 -18.78 -16.67 -20.44
CA GLU A 101 -19.68 -15.54 -20.31
C GLU A 101 -19.34 -14.41 -21.30
N ARG A 102 -20.33 -13.97 -22.06
CA ARG A 102 -20.20 -12.86 -23.05
C ARG A 102 -19.62 -11.59 -22.43
N TYR A 103 -19.90 -11.33 -21.15
CA TYR A 103 -19.36 -10.18 -20.44
C TYR A 103 -17.84 -10.29 -20.27
N THR A 104 -17.33 -11.44 -19.89
CA THR A 104 -15.90 -11.71 -19.71
C THR A 104 -15.15 -11.56 -21.03
N ILE A 105 -15.67 -12.11 -22.11
CA ILE A 105 -15.08 -11.98 -23.47
C ILE A 105 -15.01 -10.50 -23.89
N LYS A 106 -16.10 -9.73 -23.71
CA LYS A 106 -16.11 -8.29 -24.04
C LYS A 106 -15.07 -7.50 -23.24
N GLN A 107 -14.84 -7.83 -21.98
CA GLN A 107 -13.83 -7.17 -21.16
C GLN A 107 -12.41 -7.49 -21.63
N MET A 108 -12.15 -8.74 -22.00
CA MET A 108 -10.86 -9.14 -22.58
C MET A 108 -10.61 -8.42 -23.92
N GLU A 109 -11.62 -8.35 -24.80
CA GLU A 109 -11.53 -7.62 -26.05
C GLU A 109 -11.25 -6.12 -25.85
N LYS A 110 -11.85 -5.50 -24.81
CA LYS A 110 -11.55 -4.11 -24.43
C LYS A 110 -10.10 -3.95 -23.96
N SER A 111 -9.58 -4.87 -23.15
CA SER A 111 -8.19 -4.86 -22.68
C SER A 111 -7.23 -5.03 -23.87
N ARG A 112 -7.51 -5.97 -24.82
CA ARG A 112 -6.75 -6.15 -26.05
C ARG A 112 -6.67 -4.85 -26.87
N LYS A 113 -7.83 -4.21 -27.09
CA LYS A 113 -7.89 -2.93 -27.83
C LYS A 113 -7.05 -1.84 -27.17
N SER A 114 -7.05 -1.77 -25.84
CA SER A 114 -6.22 -0.82 -25.08
C SER A 114 -4.72 -1.09 -25.28
N LEU A 115 -4.29 -2.36 -25.26
CA LEU A 115 -2.91 -2.76 -25.52
C LEU A 115 -2.49 -2.43 -26.96
N MET A 116 -3.34 -2.71 -27.95
CA MET A 116 -3.08 -2.35 -29.36
C MET A 116 -2.90 -0.84 -29.55
N THR A 117 -3.77 -0.02 -28.92
CA THR A 117 -3.63 1.45 -28.96
C THR A 117 -2.31 1.91 -28.32
N ARG A 118 -1.87 1.23 -27.26
CA ARG A 118 -0.58 1.52 -26.62
C ARG A 118 0.60 1.11 -27.51
N LEU A 119 0.49 -0.02 -28.19
CA LEU A 119 1.50 -0.49 -29.16
C LEU A 119 1.64 0.47 -30.33
N GLU A 120 0.52 0.94 -30.91
CA GLU A 120 0.51 1.95 -31.98
C GLU A 120 1.22 3.24 -31.55
N LYS A 121 0.96 3.73 -30.31
CA LYS A 121 1.62 4.93 -29.77
C LYS A 121 3.12 4.75 -29.57
N LEU A 122 3.57 3.55 -29.22
CA LEU A 122 4.99 3.26 -29.07
C LEU A 122 5.70 3.13 -30.42
N ASN A 123 5.01 2.65 -31.44
CA ASN A 123 5.54 2.56 -32.82
C ASN A 123 5.60 3.92 -33.52
N ASP A 124 4.90 4.94 -33.01
CA ASP A 124 5.01 6.32 -33.51
C ASP A 124 6.34 6.94 -33.11
N THR A 125 7.30 6.88 -34.01
CA THR A 125 8.69 7.32 -33.81
C THR A 125 8.86 8.85 -33.74
N SER A 126 7.79 9.63 -33.91
CA SER A 126 7.83 11.10 -33.94
C SER A 126 8.26 11.74 -32.60
N ARG A 127 8.24 10.96 -31.49
CA ARG A 127 8.60 11.39 -30.14
C ARG A 127 9.75 10.54 -29.56
N LYS A 128 10.93 10.61 -30.16
CA LYS A 128 12.12 10.02 -29.56
C LYS A 128 12.63 10.89 -28.41
N ASP A 129 12.16 10.59 -27.20
CA ASP A 129 12.81 11.14 -26.01
C ASP A 129 14.21 10.50 -25.85
N ASN A 130 15.22 11.34 -25.89
CA ASN A 130 16.61 10.93 -25.67
C ASN A 130 16.86 10.72 -24.15
N VAL A 131 16.25 9.67 -23.61
CA VAL A 131 16.30 9.31 -22.17
C VAL A 131 17.18 8.06 -22.00
N VAL A 132 17.98 8.02 -20.95
CA VAL A 132 18.74 6.82 -20.57
C VAL A 132 17.73 5.75 -20.12
N THR A 133 17.77 4.58 -20.74
CA THR A 133 16.89 3.45 -20.43
C THR A 133 17.44 2.62 -19.27
N PHE A 134 16.58 1.78 -18.68
CA PHE A 134 16.95 0.93 -17.55
C PHE A 134 18.11 -0.02 -17.90
N GLU A 135 18.11 -0.58 -19.10
CA GLU A 135 19.16 -1.45 -19.61
C GLU A 135 20.51 -0.75 -19.67
N GLN A 136 20.50 0.56 -20.03
CA GLN A 136 21.73 1.37 -20.13
C GLN A 136 22.31 1.75 -18.77
N LEU A 137 21.56 1.57 -17.66
CA LEU A 137 22.09 1.83 -16.33
C LEU A 137 23.17 0.81 -15.92
N GLY A 138 23.17 -0.37 -16.53
CA GLY A 138 24.10 -1.44 -16.19
C GLY A 138 23.85 -2.09 -14.84
N VAL A 139 22.60 -1.99 -14.31
CA VAL A 139 22.18 -2.63 -13.07
C VAL A 139 22.05 -4.13 -13.29
N ASP A 140 22.65 -4.94 -12.41
CA ASP A 140 22.57 -6.40 -12.43
C ASP A 140 21.89 -6.99 -11.18
N ARG A 141 21.61 -6.17 -10.17
CA ARG A 141 20.87 -6.55 -8.97
C ARG A 141 19.86 -5.48 -8.58
N LEU A 142 18.62 -5.91 -8.40
CA LEU A 142 17.50 -5.07 -7.99
C LEU A 142 16.99 -5.52 -6.63
N PHE A 143 17.02 -4.63 -5.66
CA PHE A 143 16.44 -4.82 -4.33
C PHE A 143 15.25 -3.90 -4.18
N VAL A 144 14.07 -4.45 -3.86
CA VAL A 144 12.83 -3.68 -3.75
C VAL A 144 12.25 -3.84 -2.36
N ASP A 145 12.32 -2.77 -1.58
CA ASP A 145 11.66 -2.72 -0.26
C ASP A 145 10.18 -2.39 -0.43
N GLU A 146 9.34 -2.93 0.47
CA GLU A 146 7.89 -2.79 0.41
C GLU A 146 7.30 -3.20 -0.94
N SER A 147 7.76 -4.32 -1.47
CA SER A 147 7.41 -4.85 -2.80
C SER A 147 5.91 -5.09 -3.01
N HIS A 148 5.12 -5.21 -1.92
CA HIS A 148 3.66 -5.28 -1.99
C HIS A 148 3.01 -4.06 -2.68
N ASN A 149 3.74 -2.95 -2.87
CA ASN A 149 3.28 -1.82 -3.67
C ASN A 149 3.09 -2.15 -5.16
N TYR A 150 3.67 -3.25 -5.64
CA TYR A 150 3.59 -3.72 -7.04
C TYR A 150 2.64 -4.90 -7.23
N LYS A 151 1.77 -5.20 -6.28
CA LYS A 151 0.85 -6.34 -6.29
C LYS A 151 -0.22 -6.31 -7.38
N ASN A 152 -0.56 -5.15 -7.93
CA ASN A 152 -1.58 -4.99 -8.96
C ASN A 152 -0.99 -5.23 -10.37
N LEU A 153 -0.37 -6.38 -10.57
CA LEU A 153 0.09 -6.83 -11.87
C LEU A 153 -1.10 -7.35 -12.67
N PHE A 154 -1.07 -7.15 -13.98
CA PHE A 154 -2.12 -7.66 -14.88
C PHE A 154 -2.29 -9.18 -14.74
N LEU A 155 -3.54 -9.61 -14.86
CA LEU A 155 -3.97 -10.97 -14.65
C LEU A 155 -5.14 -11.28 -15.59
N TYR A 156 -4.97 -12.21 -16.49
CA TYR A 156 -6.03 -12.69 -17.37
C TYR A 156 -6.65 -13.95 -16.79
N THR A 157 -7.98 -13.96 -16.64
CA THR A 157 -8.70 -15.09 -16.02
C THR A 157 -10.13 -15.18 -16.51
N LYS A 158 -10.64 -16.39 -16.60
CA LYS A 158 -12.05 -16.69 -16.84
C LYS A 158 -12.92 -16.41 -15.59
N MET A 159 -12.30 -16.36 -14.40
CA MET A 159 -12.99 -16.21 -13.10
C MET A 159 -13.26 -14.75 -12.71
N ARG A 160 -13.72 -13.91 -13.64
CA ARG A 160 -13.90 -12.46 -13.39
C ARG A 160 -15.02 -12.13 -12.40
N ASN A 161 -16.01 -13.00 -12.26
CA ASN A 161 -17.12 -12.82 -11.32
C ASN A 161 -16.80 -13.38 -9.92
N VAL A 162 -15.60 -13.92 -9.71
CA VAL A 162 -15.15 -14.46 -8.43
C VAL A 162 -14.53 -13.35 -7.62
N ALA A 163 -15.07 -13.09 -6.43
CA ALA A 163 -14.50 -12.11 -5.52
C ALA A 163 -13.14 -12.61 -4.94
N GLY A 164 -12.28 -11.66 -4.58
CA GLY A 164 -10.92 -11.99 -4.10
C GLY A 164 -9.88 -12.17 -5.20
N ILE A 165 -10.28 -12.08 -6.48
CA ILE A 165 -9.35 -12.03 -7.61
C ILE A 165 -9.13 -10.56 -7.97
N ALA A 166 -7.90 -10.08 -7.84
CA ALA A 166 -7.52 -8.72 -8.22
C ALA A 166 -7.56 -8.57 -9.74
N GLN A 167 -8.43 -7.68 -10.23
CA GLN A 167 -8.58 -7.42 -11.67
C GLN A 167 -8.04 -6.05 -12.08
N THR A 168 -7.44 -5.33 -11.14
CA THR A 168 -6.86 -4.01 -11.40
C THR A 168 -5.42 -4.16 -11.88
N GLU A 169 -5.10 -3.50 -12.98
CA GLU A 169 -3.74 -3.37 -13.48
C GLU A 169 -3.20 -1.98 -13.12
N ALA A 170 -2.00 -1.95 -12.56
CA ALA A 170 -1.26 -0.72 -12.34
C ALA A 170 -0.06 -0.65 -13.28
N GLN A 171 0.09 0.45 -14.00
CA GLN A 171 1.19 0.64 -14.95
C GLN A 171 2.56 0.43 -14.29
N LYS A 172 2.73 0.87 -13.04
CA LYS A 172 3.96 0.65 -12.27
C LYS A 172 4.28 -0.83 -12.04
N SER A 173 3.25 -1.67 -11.86
CA SER A 173 3.44 -3.12 -11.67
C SER A 173 3.84 -3.80 -12.98
N SER A 174 3.24 -3.41 -14.09
CA SER A 174 3.62 -3.90 -15.42
C SER A 174 5.04 -3.46 -15.80
N ASP A 175 5.43 -2.22 -15.48
CA ASP A 175 6.78 -1.70 -15.66
C ASP A 175 7.81 -2.45 -14.81
N MET A 176 7.50 -2.67 -13.52
CA MET A 176 8.36 -3.47 -12.61
C MET A 176 8.52 -4.89 -13.17
N PHE A 177 7.43 -5.54 -13.61
CA PHE A 177 7.49 -6.89 -14.15
C PHE A 177 8.40 -6.98 -15.39
N ALA A 178 8.30 -6.02 -16.27
CA ALA A 178 9.14 -5.91 -17.46
C ALA A 178 10.63 -5.78 -17.12
N LYS A 179 10.96 -4.95 -16.12
CA LYS A 179 12.34 -4.79 -15.61
C LYS A 179 12.84 -6.05 -14.92
N CYS A 180 11.98 -6.75 -14.17
CA CYS A 180 12.29 -8.04 -13.58
C CYS A 180 12.61 -9.09 -14.66
N GLN A 181 11.82 -9.19 -15.71
CA GLN A 181 12.10 -10.11 -16.82
C GLN A 181 13.44 -9.81 -17.50
N TYR A 182 13.76 -8.53 -17.70
CA TYR A 182 15.06 -8.15 -18.22
C TYR A 182 16.22 -8.63 -17.34
N LEU A 183 16.09 -8.43 -16.03
CA LEU A 183 17.12 -8.86 -15.07
C LEU A 183 17.23 -10.38 -14.99
N ASP A 184 16.12 -11.10 -15.08
CA ASP A 184 16.12 -12.56 -15.12
C ASP A 184 16.85 -13.10 -16.37
N GLU A 185 16.63 -12.50 -17.53
CA GLU A 185 17.36 -12.81 -18.76
C GLU A 185 18.86 -12.53 -18.60
N LEU A 186 19.22 -11.38 -18.00
CA LEU A 186 20.59 -10.96 -17.81
C LEU A 186 21.36 -11.83 -16.82
N THR A 187 20.69 -12.27 -15.73
CA THR A 187 21.33 -12.89 -14.57
C THR A 187 21.00 -14.37 -14.39
N GLY A 188 20.19 -14.95 -15.27
CA GLY A 188 19.73 -16.34 -15.13
C GLY A 188 18.81 -16.52 -13.91
N GLY A 189 17.92 -15.56 -13.64
CA GLY A 189 16.94 -15.63 -12.56
C GLY A 189 17.48 -15.28 -11.16
N LYS A 190 18.60 -14.57 -11.07
CA LYS A 190 19.29 -14.26 -9.79
C LYS A 190 19.41 -12.76 -9.50
N GLY A 191 18.76 -11.92 -10.31
CA GLY A 191 18.93 -10.47 -10.28
C GLY A 191 18.00 -9.72 -9.36
N ILE A 192 17.00 -10.35 -8.73
CA ILE A 192 15.88 -9.68 -8.08
C ILE A 192 15.73 -10.15 -6.63
N THR A 193 15.59 -9.20 -5.73
CA THR A 193 15.26 -9.45 -4.31
C THR A 193 14.13 -8.54 -3.89
N PHE A 194 13.00 -9.10 -3.49
CA PHE A 194 11.85 -8.39 -2.94
C PHE A 194 11.82 -8.54 -1.42
N ALA A 195 11.59 -7.44 -0.72
CA ALA A 195 11.39 -7.44 0.72
C ALA A 195 10.00 -6.87 1.04
N THR A 196 9.25 -7.54 1.90
CA THR A 196 7.95 -7.07 2.38
C THR A 196 7.53 -7.78 3.66
N GLY A 197 6.93 -7.06 4.58
CA GLY A 197 6.27 -7.65 5.76
C GLY A 197 4.84 -8.15 5.47
N THR A 198 4.29 -7.90 4.26
CA THR A 198 2.91 -8.23 3.89
C THR A 198 2.84 -8.78 2.46
N PRO A 199 3.35 -10.00 2.20
CA PRO A 199 3.37 -10.57 0.87
C PRO A 199 1.95 -10.82 0.32
N ILE A 200 0.98 -11.05 1.21
CA ILE A 200 -0.44 -11.18 0.91
C ILE A 200 -1.19 -10.22 1.84
N SER A 201 -1.90 -9.25 1.29
CA SER A 201 -2.61 -8.22 2.06
C SER A 201 -4.14 -8.25 1.88
N ASN A 202 -4.62 -8.46 0.66
CA ASN A 202 -6.05 -8.39 0.33
C ASN A 202 -6.58 -9.59 -0.44
N SER A 203 -5.72 -10.27 -1.18
CA SER A 203 -6.13 -11.32 -2.10
C SER A 203 -5.08 -12.42 -2.18
N MET A 204 -5.55 -13.65 -2.23
CA MET A 204 -4.69 -14.83 -2.44
C MET A 204 -3.95 -14.78 -3.79
N THR A 205 -4.47 -14.03 -4.77
CA THR A 205 -3.80 -13.80 -6.07
C THR A 205 -2.49 -13.04 -5.95
N GLU A 206 -2.26 -12.34 -4.83
CA GLU A 206 -1.00 -11.62 -4.57
C GLU A 206 0.18 -12.59 -4.44
N LEU A 207 -0.04 -13.82 -3.95
CA LEU A 207 0.99 -14.86 -3.93
C LEU A 207 1.41 -15.25 -5.36
N TYR A 208 0.45 -15.52 -6.24
CA TYR A 208 0.74 -15.78 -7.65
C TYR A 208 1.50 -14.62 -8.30
N THR A 209 1.12 -13.39 -7.99
CA THR A 209 1.82 -12.19 -8.48
C THR A 209 3.28 -12.15 -8.03
N ASN A 210 3.57 -12.46 -6.76
CA ASN A 210 4.93 -12.56 -6.25
C ASN A 210 5.73 -13.66 -6.97
N MET A 211 5.12 -14.82 -7.20
CA MET A 211 5.75 -15.91 -7.95
C MET A 211 6.02 -15.51 -9.41
N ARG A 212 5.15 -14.73 -10.04
CA ARG A 212 5.42 -14.21 -11.39
C ARG A 212 6.61 -13.27 -11.44
N TYR A 213 6.84 -12.46 -10.41
CA TYR A 213 8.03 -11.60 -10.35
C TYR A 213 9.32 -12.40 -10.15
N LEU A 214 9.29 -13.41 -9.29
CA LEU A 214 10.50 -14.03 -8.74
C LEU A 214 10.85 -15.39 -9.37
N GLN A 215 9.89 -16.10 -9.96
CA GLN A 215 10.06 -17.46 -10.49
C GLN A 215 9.20 -17.72 -11.74
N TYR A 216 9.05 -16.70 -12.60
CA TYR A 216 8.20 -16.80 -13.79
C TYR A 216 8.62 -17.93 -14.73
N GLY A 217 9.92 -18.10 -14.96
CA GLY A 217 10.44 -19.21 -15.77
C GLY A 217 10.11 -20.59 -15.22
N THR A 218 10.09 -20.77 -13.90
CA THR A 218 9.65 -22.01 -13.24
C THR A 218 8.16 -22.24 -13.45
N LEU A 219 7.33 -21.20 -13.24
CA LEU A 219 5.89 -21.29 -13.50
C LEU A 219 5.60 -21.70 -14.95
N GLN A 220 6.30 -21.12 -15.92
CA GLN A 220 6.12 -21.47 -17.33
C GLN A 220 6.48 -22.93 -17.61
N LYS A 221 7.60 -23.42 -17.10
CA LYS A 221 8.05 -24.82 -17.27
C LYS A 221 7.05 -25.83 -16.67
N MET A 222 6.38 -25.44 -15.59
CA MET A 222 5.37 -26.27 -14.92
C MET A 222 3.96 -26.15 -15.54
N GLY A 223 3.77 -25.31 -16.56
CA GLY A 223 2.44 -25.02 -17.12
C GLY A 223 1.55 -24.13 -16.24
N LEU A 224 2.13 -23.50 -15.22
CA LEU A 224 1.45 -22.62 -14.25
C LEU A 224 1.61 -21.14 -14.57
N GLY A 225 2.12 -20.78 -15.75
CA GLY A 225 2.34 -19.41 -16.18
C GLY A 225 1.06 -18.60 -16.33
N HIS A 226 -0.08 -19.25 -16.60
CA HIS A 226 -1.39 -18.64 -16.63
C HIS A 226 -2.09 -18.77 -15.28
N PHE A 227 -2.78 -17.71 -14.85
CA PHE A 227 -3.44 -17.69 -13.55
C PHE A 227 -4.47 -18.81 -13.40
N ASP A 228 -5.27 -19.10 -14.43
CA ASP A 228 -6.31 -20.13 -14.35
C ASP A 228 -5.72 -21.54 -14.14
N SER A 229 -4.56 -21.83 -14.72
CA SER A 229 -3.84 -23.10 -14.47
C SER A 229 -3.31 -23.17 -13.03
N TRP A 230 -2.70 -22.08 -12.55
CA TRP A 230 -2.22 -21.99 -11.17
C TRP A 230 -3.38 -22.08 -10.17
N ALA A 231 -4.48 -21.36 -10.43
CA ALA A 231 -5.67 -21.39 -9.59
C ALA A 231 -6.35 -22.76 -9.57
N ALA A 232 -6.36 -23.48 -10.69
CA ALA A 232 -6.86 -24.86 -10.75
C ALA A 232 -6.01 -25.83 -9.93
N SER A 233 -4.72 -25.56 -9.76
CA SER A 233 -3.80 -26.41 -9.01
C SER A 233 -3.77 -26.10 -7.50
N PHE A 234 -4.04 -24.85 -7.11
CA PHE A 234 -3.80 -24.38 -5.74
C PHE A 234 -4.95 -23.59 -5.11
N GLY A 235 -5.98 -23.27 -5.85
CA GLY A 235 -7.05 -22.40 -5.38
C GLY A 235 -8.42 -23.06 -5.37
N GLU A 236 -9.20 -22.76 -4.35
CA GLU A 236 -10.58 -23.19 -4.20
C GLU A 236 -11.53 -21.99 -4.09
N THR A 237 -12.59 -22.03 -4.88
CA THR A 237 -13.67 -21.06 -4.77
C THR A 237 -14.74 -21.56 -3.82
N GLN A 238 -15.22 -20.69 -2.95
CA GLN A 238 -16.33 -20.97 -2.04
C GLN A 238 -17.46 -19.99 -2.29
N THR A 239 -18.68 -20.52 -2.34
CA THR A 239 -19.90 -19.70 -2.35
C THR A 239 -20.48 -19.66 -0.95
N ALA A 240 -20.59 -18.46 -0.41
CA ALA A 240 -21.18 -18.20 0.89
C ALA A 240 -22.38 -17.26 0.75
N ILE A 241 -23.36 -17.42 1.64
CA ILE A 241 -24.46 -16.47 1.80
C ILE A 241 -23.97 -15.40 2.76
N GLU A 242 -23.89 -14.18 2.28
CA GLU A 242 -23.43 -13.01 3.03
C GLU A 242 -24.56 -12.02 3.24
N LEU A 243 -24.52 -11.29 4.36
CA LEU A 243 -25.38 -10.11 4.53
C LEU A 243 -25.03 -9.08 3.44
N ALA A 244 -26.04 -8.53 2.83
CA ALA A 244 -25.85 -7.49 1.83
C ALA A 244 -25.23 -6.23 2.47
N PRO A 245 -24.39 -5.46 1.74
CA PRO A 245 -23.71 -4.28 2.30
C PRO A 245 -24.65 -3.23 2.88
N GLU A 246 -25.86 -3.16 2.39
CA GLU A 246 -26.94 -2.28 2.87
C GLU A 246 -27.54 -2.73 4.21
N GLY A 247 -27.13 -3.88 4.76
CA GLY A 247 -27.62 -4.43 6.02
C GLY A 247 -29.00 -5.10 5.91
N THR A 248 -29.63 -5.11 4.75
CA THR A 248 -30.94 -5.70 4.48
C THR A 248 -30.84 -6.82 3.46
N GLY A 249 -31.23 -8.05 3.87
CA GLY A 249 -31.22 -9.21 2.99
C GLY A 249 -29.88 -9.92 2.87
N TYR A 250 -29.86 -11.02 2.12
CA TYR A 250 -28.72 -11.89 1.92
C TYR A 250 -28.41 -12.03 0.43
N ARG A 251 -27.14 -12.21 0.11
CA ARG A 251 -26.68 -12.50 -1.25
C ARG A 251 -25.72 -13.68 -1.26
N ALA A 252 -25.81 -14.53 -2.26
CA ALA A 252 -24.80 -15.54 -2.53
C ALA A 252 -23.60 -14.88 -3.22
N LYS A 253 -22.40 -15.11 -2.72
CA LYS A 253 -21.18 -14.60 -3.31
C LYS A 253 -20.09 -15.66 -3.36
N THR A 254 -19.57 -15.91 -4.56
CA THR A 254 -18.43 -16.81 -4.78
C THR A 254 -17.15 -16.04 -4.60
N ARG A 255 -16.23 -16.57 -3.79
CA ARG A 255 -14.91 -16.01 -3.52
C ARG A 255 -13.83 -17.02 -3.81
N PHE A 256 -12.68 -16.53 -4.28
CA PHE A 256 -11.43 -17.27 -4.26
C PHE A 256 -10.89 -17.20 -2.83
N ALA A 257 -11.17 -18.22 -2.01
CA ALA A 257 -11.14 -18.10 -0.56
C ALA A 257 -10.18 -19.06 0.14
N LYS A 258 -9.79 -20.14 -0.50
CA LYS A 258 -8.93 -21.15 0.10
C LYS A 258 -7.81 -21.59 -0.82
N PHE A 259 -6.68 -21.92 -0.22
CA PHE A 259 -5.66 -22.72 -0.88
C PHE A 259 -5.93 -24.21 -0.63
N PHE A 260 -5.79 -25.01 -1.66
CA PHE A 260 -5.62 -26.46 -1.51
C PHE A 260 -4.22 -26.86 -2.01
N ASN A 261 -3.82 -28.08 -1.78
CA ASN A 261 -2.46 -28.55 -2.09
C ASN A 261 -1.37 -27.61 -1.53
N LEU A 262 -1.62 -27.10 -0.30
CA LEU A 262 -0.78 -26.10 0.36
C LEU A 262 0.68 -26.53 0.54
N PRO A 263 1.00 -27.81 0.88
CA PRO A 263 2.39 -28.24 1.01
C PRO A 263 3.22 -28.07 -0.26
N GLU A 264 2.66 -28.40 -1.42
CA GLU A 264 3.32 -28.25 -2.72
C GLU A 264 3.47 -26.76 -3.10
N LEU A 265 2.41 -25.97 -2.88
CA LEU A 265 2.46 -24.52 -3.11
C LEU A 265 3.54 -23.84 -2.25
N ILE A 266 3.62 -24.19 -0.97
CA ILE A 266 4.63 -23.63 -0.06
C ILE A 266 6.03 -24.12 -0.45
N ALA A 267 6.20 -25.39 -0.83
CA ALA A 267 7.48 -25.90 -1.29
C ALA A 267 7.95 -25.13 -2.53
N LEU A 268 7.08 -24.95 -3.52
CA LEU A 268 7.37 -24.20 -4.73
C LEU A 268 7.70 -22.73 -4.43
N PHE A 269 6.95 -22.07 -3.55
CA PHE A 269 7.22 -20.68 -3.18
C PHE A 269 8.54 -20.53 -2.42
N LYS A 270 8.87 -21.46 -1.52
CA LYS A 270 10.12 -21.46 -0.75
C LYS A 270 11.38 -21.65 -1.59
N GLU A 271 11.29 -22.11 -2.83
CA GLU A 271 12.44 -22.14 -3.74
C GLU A 271 12.98 -20.72 -4.01
N SER A 272 12.11 -19.71 -3.97
CA SER A 272 12.46 -18.29 -4.22
C SER A 272 12.25 -17.37 -3.03
N ALA A 273 11.76 -17.88 -1.88
CA ALA A 273 11.38 -17.06 -0.74
C ALA A 273 12.00 -17.53 0.58
N ASP A 274 12.60 -16.61 1.32
CA ASP A 274 12.95 -16.79 2.73
C ASP A 274 11.82 -16.17 3.59
N ILE A 275 11.16 -17.01 4.38
CA ILE A 275 9.99 -16.63 5.18
C ILE A 275 10.39 -16.64 6.65
N GLN A 276 10.41 -15.47 7.27
CA GLN A 276 10.71 -15.28 8.69
C GLN A 276 9.46 -14.82 9.43
N THR A 277 8.98 -15.62 10.37
CA THR A 277 7.85 -15.23 11.23
C THR A 277 8.36 -14.58 12.52
N PRO A 278 7.53 -13.78 13.23
CA PRO A 278 7.91 -13.19 14.52
C PRO A 278 8.43 -14.21 15.53
N ASP A 279 7.83 -15.39 15.58
CA ASP A 279 8.22 -16.48 16.50
C ASP A 279 9.61 -17.05 16.17
N MET A 280 9.98 -17.11 14.88
CA MET A 280 11.29 -17.56 14.42
C MET A 280 12.38 -16.53 14.76
N LEU A 281 12.05 -15.25 14.66
CA LEU A 281 13.00 -14.16 14.86
C LEU A 281 13.29 -13.87 16.35
N LYS A 282 12.43 -14.30 17.28
CA LYS A 282 12.53 -14.05 18.73
C LYS A 282 12.89 -12.59 19.04
N LEU A 283 12.28 -11.66 18.31
CA LEU A 283 12.55 -10.24 18.50
C LEU A 283 12.07 -9.79 19.87
N PRO A 284 12.81 -8.90 20.56
CA PRO A 284 12.37 -8.29 21.81
C PRO A 284 11.26 -7.27 21.49
N VAL A 285 10.04 -7.77 21.29
CA VAL A 285 8.85 -6.93 21.12
C VAL A 285 8.19 -6.74 22.48
N PRO A 286 7.72 -5.53 22.82
CA PRO A 286 6.96 -5.30 24.05
C PRO A 286 5.62 -6.03 23.99
N GLU A 287 5.11 -6.39 25.17
CA GLU A 287 3.75 -6.87 25.28
C GLU A 287 2.80 -5.71 25.00
N ALA A 288 1.79 -5.96 24.17
CA ALA A 288 0.76 -5.00 23.82
C ALA A 288 -0.55 -5.35 24.53
N GLU A 289 -1.14 -4.38 25.19
CA GLU A 289 -2.51 -4.47 25.67
C GLU A 289 -3.43 -3.83 24.66
N TYR A 290 -4.50 -4.55 24.26
CA TYR A 290 -5.48 -4.09 23.25
C TYR A 290 -6.78 -3.75 23.95
N GLU A 291 -7.23 -2.52 23.81
CA GLU A 291 -8.50 -2.07 24.34
C GLU A 291 -9.42 -1.62 23.22
N ASN A 292 -10.58 -2.29 23.10
CA ASN A 292 -11.63 -1.87 22.17
C ASN A 292 -12.65 -1.00 22.91
N VAL A 293 -12.62 0.30 22.66
CA VAL A 293 -13.57 1.26 23.24
C VAL A 293 -14.82 1.34 22.37
N VAL A 294 -15.90 0.75 22.82
CA VAL A 294 -17.19 0.76 22.13
C VAL A 294 -18.07 1.89 22.64
N LEU A 295 -18.43 2.81 21.74
CA LEU A 295 -19.28 3.96 22.05
C LEU A 295 -20.69 3.77 21.51
N LYS A 296 -21.68 4.34 22.22
CA LYS A 296 -23.07 4.35 21.75
C LYS A 296 -23.25 5.43 20.70
N PRO A 297 -23.97 5.14 19.60
CA PRO A 297 -24.26 6.15 18.60
C PRO A 297 -25.26 7.19 19.12
N SER A 298 -25.10 8.45 18.66
CA SER A 298 -26.10 9.52 18.89
C SER A 298 -27.40 9.22 18.14
N GLU A 299 -28.48 9.91 18.49
CA GLU A 299 -29.76 9.76 17.78
C GLU A 299 -29.61 10.20 16.31
N TYR A 300 -28.88 11.26 16.04
CA TYR A 300 -28.56 11.68 14.67
C TYR A 300 -27.81 10.62 13.89
N GLN A 301 -26.82 9.96 14.51
CA GLN A 301 -26.10 8.87 13.85
C GLN A 301 -27.02 7.71 13.50
N LYS A 302 -27.98 7.36 14.36
CA LYS A 302 -28.98 6.31 14.09
C LYS A 302 -29.87 6.66 12.90
N GLU A 303 -30.38 7.89 12.84
CA GLU A 303 -31.19 8.38 11.72
C GLU A 303 -30.42 8.37 10.40
N MET A 304 -29.18 8.86 10.44
CA MET A 304 -28.31 8.87 9.24
C MET A 304 -27.94 7.49 8.73
N VAL A 305 -27.80 6.48 9.59
CA VAL A 305 -27.58 5.09 9.16
C VAL A 305 -28.77 4.59 8.33
N THR A 306 -30.00 4.93 8.70
CA THR A 306 -31.18 4.60 7.91
C THR A 306 -31.13 5.26 6.53
N SER A 307 -30.81 6.56 6.49
CA SER A 307 -30.63 7.28 5.22
C SER A 307 -29.54 6.68 4.32
N LEU A 308 -28.42 6.24 4.92
CA LEU A 308 -27.35 5.57 4.16
C LEU A 308 -27.80 4.22 3.59
N ALA A 309 -28.65 3.47 4.32
CA ALA A 309 -29.24 2.22 3.83
C ALA A 309 -30.18 2.47 2.64
N ASP A 310 -31.05 3.48 2.73
CA ASP A 310 -31.95 3.88 1.64
C ASP A 310 -31.16 4.28 0.37
N ARG A 311 -30.09 5.05 0.54
CA ARG A 311 -29.18 5.41 -0.57
C ARG A 311 -28.53 4.18 -1.19
N ALA A 312 -28.06 3.24 -0.37
CA ALA A 312 -27.43 2.01 -0.85
C ALA A 312 -28.44 1.14 -1.64
N GLU A 313 -29.69 1.09 -1.20
CA GLU A 313 -30.77 0.42 -1.93
C GLU A 313 -31.06 1.10 -3.27
N ALA A 314 -31.13 2.42 -3.32
CA ALA A 314 -31.32 3.18 -4.55
C ALA A 314 -30.19 2.92 -5.58
N VAL A 315 -28.94 2.89 -5.12
CA VAL A 315 -27.78 2.53 -5.97
C VAL A 315 -27.90 1.10 -6.48
N ARG A 316 -28.28 0.13 -5.63
CA ARG A 316 -28.46 -1.25 -6.03
C ARG A 316 -29.55 -1.42 -7.09
N ASN A 317 -30.66 -0.72 -6.92
CA ASN A 317 -31.78 -0.74 -7.84
C ASN A 317 -31.56 0.14 -9.09
N ARG A 318 -30.38 0.76 -9.25
CA ARG A 318 -30.02 1.65 -10.36
C ARG A 318 -30.98 2.84 -10.51
N LEU A 319 -31.50 3.35 -9.41
CA LEU A 319 -32.40 4.51 -9.38
C LEU A 319 -31.64 5.85 -9.40
N VAL A 320 -30.33 5.80 -9.21
CA VAL A 320 -29.42 6.97 -9.22
C VAL A 320 -28.24 6.70 -10.13
N GLU A 321 -27.75 7.74 -10.79
CA GLU A 321 -26.58 7.64 -11.65
C GLU A 321 -25.28 7.53 -10.81
N PRO A 322 -24.27 6.73 -11.26
CA PRO A 322 -23.04 6.50 -10.50
C PRO A 322 -22.24 7.77 -10.15
N HIS A 323 -22.40 8.85 -10.91
CA HIS A 323 -21.76 10.13 -10.62
C HIS A 323 -22.49 10.95 -9.54
N GLN A 324 -23.79 10.73 -9.35
CA GLN A 324 -24.59 11.37 -8.31
C GLN A 324 -24.38 10.70 -6.96
N ASP A 325 -24.54 9.37 -6.91
CA ASP A 325 -24.29 8.56 -5.72
C ASP A 325 -23.78 7.15 -6.09
N ASN A 326 -22.99 6.56 -5.18
CA ASN A 326 -22.42 5.23 -5.37
C ASN A 326 -21.97 4.64 -4.02
N MET A 327 -21.75 3.31 -3.98
CA MET A 327 -21.38 2.61 -2.75
C MET A 327 -20.11 3.15 -2.11
N LEU A 328 -19.12 3.64 -2.89
CA LEU A 328 -17.88 4.22 -2.34
C LEU A 328 -18.17 5.51 -1.56
N LYS A 329 -19.00 6.39 -2.12
CA LYS A 329 -19.43 7.64 -1.48
C LYS A 329 -20.22 7.35 -0.20
N ILE A 330 -21.21 6.45 -0.27
CA ILE A 330 -22.02 6.03 0.87
C ILE A 330 -21.15 5.44 1.99
N THR A 331 -20.23 4.55 1.66
CA THR A 331 -19.30 3.97 2.64
C THR A 331 -18.40 5.03 3.27
N ASN A 332 -17.92 6.00 2.48
CA ASN A 332 -17.08 7.09 3.00
C ASN A 332 -17.88 8.01 3.93
N ASP A 333 -19.14 8.31 3.58
CA ASP A 333 -20.03 9.10 4.44
C ASP A 333 -20.33 8.34 5.75
N GLY A 334 -20.57 7.02 5.68
CA GLY A 334 -20.75 6.18 6.86
C GLY A 334 -19.52 6.16 7.78
N ARG A 335 -18.31 6.10 7.20
CA ARG A 335 -17.07 6.16 7.98
C ARG A 335 -16.88 7.53 8.65
N LYS A 336 -17.19 8.63 7.95
CA LYS A 336 -17.16 9.99 8.53
C LYS A 336 -18.16 10.12 9.67
N LEU A 337 -19.40 9.67 9.46
CA LEU A 337 -20.45 9.67 10.46
C LEU A 337 -20.03 8.89 11.72
N ALA A 338 -19.42 7.72 11.53
CA ALA A 338 -18.93 6.89 12.63
C ALA A 338 -17.73 7.51 13.38
N LEU A 339 -16.95 8.37 12.73
CA LEU A 339 -15.85 9.10 13.38
C LEU A 339 -16.38 10.29 14.16
N ASP A 340 -17.09 11.18 13.48
CA ASP A 340 -17.71 12.37 14.08
C ASP A 340 -18.84 12.88 13.19
N GLN A 341 -20.03 13.07 13.75
CA GLN A 341 -21.21 13.56 13.01
C GLN A 341 -20.99 14.96 12.38
N ARG A 342 -20.13 15.79 12.96
CA ARG A 342 -19.78 17.10 12.43
C ARG A 342 -19.02 17.05 11.10
N LEU A 343 -18.46 15.90 10.71
CA LEU A 343 -17.87 15.67 9.38
C LEU A 343 -18.92 15.52 8.28
N ILE A 344 -20.17 15.29 8.64
CA ILE A 344 -21.33 15.24 7.72
C ILE A 344 -22.05 16.58 7.73
N ASN A 345 -22.24 17.14 8.91
CA ASN A 345 -22.88 18.46 9.09
C ASN A 345 -22.22 19.18 10.28
N ASP A 346 -21.43 20.21 9.98
CA ASP A 346 -20.66 20.99 10.95
C ASP A 346 -21.52 21.86 11.89
N MET A 347 -22.81 22.01 11.57
CA MET A 347 -23.79 22.68 12.45
C MET A 347 -24.24 21.81 13.62
N LEU A 348 -23.90 20.52 13.63
CA LEU A 348 -24.27 19.62 14.72
C LEU A 348 -23.42 19.85 15.97
N PRO A 349 -23.99 19.58 17.17
CA PRO A 349 -23.24 19.71 18.39
C PRO A 349 -22.14 18.67 18.51
N ASP A 350 -21.13 18.99 19.34
CA ASP A 350 -20.15 18.03 19.80
C ASP A 350 -20.81 17.05 20.78
N GLU A 351 -20.77 15.75 20.46
CA GLU A 351 -21.37 14.71 21.29
C GLU A 351 -20.48 14.40 22.50
N GLU A 352 -21.13 14.27 23.65
CA GLU A 352 -20.42 13.98 24.94
C GLU A 352 -19.61 12.69 24.90
N HIS A 353 -20.09 11.70 24.17
CA HIS A 353 -19.44 10.40 24.02
C HIS A 353 -18.90 10.20 22.58
N SER A 354 -18.39 11.27 21.94
CA SER A 354 -17.74 11.15 20.64
C SER A 354 -16.41 10.40 20.73
N LYS A 355 -15.99 9.77 19.61
CA LYS A 355 -14.67 9.11 19.55
C LYS A 355 -13.52 10.09 19.85
N ALA A 356 -13.61 11.31 19.35
CA ALA A 356 -12.59 12.34 19.58
C ALA A 356 -12.47 12.67 21.06
N LYS A 357 -13.60 12.90 21.76
CA LYS A 357 -13.59 13.24 23.21
C LYS A 357 -13.10 12.06 24.04
N THR A 358 -13.58 10.86 23.79
CA THR A 358 -13.14 9.67 24.51
C THR A 358 -11.64 9.38 24.31
N CYS A 359 -11.14 9.57 23.09
CA CYS A 359 -9.70 9.47 22.82
C CYS A 359 -8.91 10.53 23.59
N VAL A 360 -9.39 11.77 23.64
CA VAL A 360 -8.75 12.85 24.41
C VAL A 360 -8.70 12.51 25.90
N ASP A 361 -9.80 11.98 26.47
CA ASP A 361 -9.86 11.63 27.89
C ASP A 361 -8.82 10.55 28.23
N LYS A 362 -8.79 9.46 27.49
CA LYS A 362 -7.80 8.38 27.67
C LYS A 362 -6.37 8.84 27.43
N ALA A 363 -6.16 9.60 26.36
CA ALA A 363 -4.84 10.11 26.04
C ALA A 363 -4.33 11.11 27.08
N PHE A 364 -5.23 11.90 27.69
CA PHE A 364 -4.91 12.81 28.79
C PHE A 364 -4.54 12.07 30.06
N GLU A 365 -5.28 11.01 30.45
CA GLU A 365 -4.94 10.17 31.60
C GLU A 365 -3.52 9.61 31.47
N ILE A 366 -3.18 9.01 30.32
CA ILE A 366 -1.83 8.49 30.05
C ILE A 366 -0.78 9.63 30.11
N TRP A 367 -1.12 10.81 29.60
CA TRP A 367 -0.22 11.97 29.65
C TRP A 367 0.06 12.43 31.07
N GLU A 368 -0.97 12.45 31.94
CA GLU A 368 -0.80 12.78 33.37
C GLU A 368 0.05 11.75 34.10
N ASP A 369 -0.29 10.47 33.96
CA ASP A 369 0.39 9.37 34.65
C ASP A 369 1.86 9.26 34.25
N THR A 370 2.23 9.72 33.05
CA THR A 370 3.59 9.62 32.50
C THR A 370 4.33 10.96 32.41
N LYS A 371 3.91 11.96 33.20
CA LYS A 371 4.55 13.29 33.22
C LYS A 371 6.05 13.24 33.51
N GLY A 372 6.47 12.39 34.46
CA GLY A 372 7.87 12.24 34.81
C GLY A 372 8.73 11.63 33.72
N GLU A 373 8.18 10.72 32.95
CA GLU A 373 8.86 10.01 31.86
C GLU A 373 8.79 10.76 30.54
N LYS A 374 7.90 11.73 30.41
CA LYS A 374 7.59 12.46 29.18
C LYS A 374 7.27 11.50 28.03
N SER A 375 6.44 10.50 28.28
CA SER A 375 6.05 9.51 27.30
C SER A 375 5.26 10.13 26.16
N ALA A 376 5.42 9.58 24.95
CA ALA A 376 4.76 10.03 23.74
C ALA A 376 3.61 9.10 23.34
N GLN A 377 2.61 9.65 22.66
CA GLN A 377 1.45 8.93 22.15
C GLN A 377 1.21 9.28 20.68
N LEU A 378 0.79 8.31 19.88
CA LEU A 378 0.39 8.54 18.50
C LEU A 378 -1.12 8.41 18.34
N ILE A 379 -1.72 9.35 17.62
CA ILE A 379 -3.14 9.33 17.32
C ILE A 379 -3.32 9.25 15.79
N PHE A 380 -3.92 8.15 15.33
CA PHE A 380 -4.16 7.88 13.92
C PHE A 380 -5.58 8.29 13.52
N CYS A 381 -5.68 9.13 12.49
CA CYS A 381 -6.94 9.54 11.89
C CYS A 381 -6.76 9.80 10.40
N ASP A 382 -7.41 9.01 9.55
CA ASP A 382 -7.28 9.07 8.08
C ASP A 382 -8.33 9.96 7.42
N LEU A 383 -9.51 10.06 8.03
CA LEU A 383 -10.70 10.65 7.38
C LEU A 383 -10.78 12.18 7.48
N SER A 384 -10.10 12.79 8.44
CA SER A 384 -10.27 14.23 8.75
C SER A 384 -8.93 14.96 8.80
N THR A 385 -8.07 14.74 7.77
CA THR A 385 -6.78 15.42 7.71
C THR A 385 -6.93 16.94 7.53
N PRO A 386 -6.12 17.76 8.21
CA PRO A 386 -6.21 19.21 8.13
C PRO A 386 -6.00 19.74 6.71
N LYS A 387 -6.93 20.57 6.22
CA LYS A 387 -6.87 21.19 4.88
C LYS A 387 -6.42 22.63 4.91
N GLY A 388 -6.53 23.30 6.07
CA GLY A 388 -6.22 24.72 6.20
C GLY A 388 -7.27 25.68 5.61
N ASP A 389 -8.46 25.18 5.30
CA ASP A 389 -9.57 25.92 4.69
C ASP A 389 -10.61 26.43 5.70
N GLY A 390 -10.34 26.28 7.00
CA GLY A 390 -11.24 26.68 8.08
C GLY A 390 -12.41 25.73 8.32
N THR A 391 -12.54 24.63 7.57
CA THR A 391 -13.57 23.61 7.81
C THR A 391 -13.25 22.81 9.07
N PHE A 392 -14.30 22.31 9.74
CA PHE A 392 -14.15 21.44 10.90
C PHE A 392 -13.25 20.24 10.56
N ASN A 393 -12.30 19.97 11.44
CA ASN A 393 -11.49 18.75 11.37
C ASN A 393 -11.18 18.21 12.77
N VAL A 394 -11.09 16.90 12.87
CA VAL A 394 -10.90 16.16 14.13
C VAL A 394 -9.51 16.43 14.75
N TYR A 395 -8.50 16.76 13.94
CA TYR A 395 -7.16 17.06 14.46
C TYR A 395 -7.14 18.30 15.34
N GLU A 396 -7.72 19.41 14.84
CA GLU A 396 -7.80 20.66 15.63
C GLU A 396 -8.76 20.50 16.81
N ASP A 397 -9.84 19.74 16.66
CA ASP A 397 -10.76 19.44 17.74
C ASP A 397 -10.07 18.71 18.91
N ILE A 398 -9.31 17.66 18.60
CA ILE A 398 -8.50 16.93 19.61
C ILE A 398 -7.46 17.85 20.25
N ARG A 399 -6.76 18.65 19.45
CA ARG A 399 -5.77 19.59 19.95
C ARG A 399 -6.40 20.58 20.94
N ASN A 400 -7.52 21.18 20.56
CA ASN A 400 -8.21 22.16 21.42
C ASN A 400 -8.68 21.51 22.72
N LYS A 401 -9.28 20.33 22.68
CA LYS A 401 -9.73 19.60 23.85
C LYS A 401 -8.57 19.20 24.79
N LEU A 402 -7.41 18.80 24.24
CA LEU A 402 -6.22 18.52 25.04
C LEU A 402 -5.69 19.80 25.72
N MET A 403 -5.68 20.92 24.98
CA MET A 403 -5.28 22.21 25.54
C MET A 403 -6.25 22.72 26.63
N GLU A 404 -7.54 22.53 26.47
CA GLU A 404 -8.57 22.84 27.48
C GLU A 404 -8.35 22.02 28.77
N LYS A 405 -7.82 20.80 28.66
CA LYS A 405 -7.43 19.98 29.82
C LYS A 405 -6.07 20.38 30.43
N GLY A 406 -5.36 21.33 29.83
CA GLY A 406 -4.09 21.86 30.34
C GLY A 406 -2.83 21.28 29.69
N VAL A 407 -2.94 20.56 28.58
CA VAL A 407 -1.78 20.13 27.80
C VAL A 407 -1.16 21.32 27.07
N PRO A 408 0.14 21.59 27.17
CA PRO A 408 0.80 22.66 26.45
C PRO A 408 0.72 22.48 24.94
N ALA A 409 0.44 23.55 24.19
CA ALA A 409 0.31 23.49 22.74
C ALA A 409 1.55 22.97 22.01
N GLU A 410 2.74 23.21 22.56
CA GLU A 410 4.03 22.75 22.05
C GLU A 410 4.24 21.23 22.19
N GLU A 411 3.50 20.57 23.06
CA GLU A 411 3.53 19.10 23.21
C GLU A 411 2.65 18.37 22.20
N ILE A 412 1.86 19.11 21.40
CA ILE A 412 0.92 18.56 20.40
C ILE A 412 1.39 18.95 18.99
N ALA A 413 1.58 17.98 18.12
CA ALA A 413 2.02 18.22 16.75
C ALA A 413 1.25 17.36 15.72
N PHE A 414 1.15 17.89 14.49
CA PHE A 414 0.57 17.17 13.35
C PHE A 414 1.66 16.84 12.35
N ILE A 415 1.74 15.58 11.92
CA ILE A 415 2.69 15.14 10.89
C ILE A 415 2.52 15.92 9.58
N HIS A 416 1.30 16.41 9.31
CA HIS A 416 0.96 17.18 8.12
C HIS A 416 1.66 18.55 8.05
N GLN A 417 2.14 19.08 9.16
CA GLN A 417 2.89 20.32 9.22
C GLN A 417 4.36 20.15 8.81
N ALA A 418 4.85 18.90 8.83
CA ALA A 418 6.22 18.54 8.43
C ALA A 418 6.29 18.11 6.94
N ASN A 419 6.28 19.11 6.04
CA ASN A 419 6.19 18.87 4.59
C ASN A 419 7.52 18.51 3.90
N THR A 420 8.65 18.62 4.61
CA THR A 420 9.97 18.25 4.11
C THR A 420 10.60 17.18 4.99
N GLU A 421 11.50 16.38 4.44
CA GLU A 421 12.18 15.32 5.20
C GLU A 421 12.96 15.90 6.41
N LEU A 422 13.58 17.07 6.24
CA LEU A 422 14.25 17.77 7.35
C LEU A 422 13.29 18.10 8.49
N ARG A 423 12.13 18.70 8.16
CA ARG A 423 11.10 19.02 9.18
C ARG A 423 10.52 17.77 9.83
N LYS A 424 10.40 16.66 9.09
CA LYS A 424 9.98 15.38 9.69
C LYS A 424 11.04 14.85 10.67
N ALA A 425 12.32 14.89 10.27
CA ALA A 425 13.41 14.45 11.14
C ALA A 425 13.47 15.28 12.44
N GLU A 426 13.30 16.60 12.34
CA GLU A 426 13.19 17.49 13.50
C GLU A 426 11.99 17.16 14.38
N LEU A 427 10.81 16.95 13.78
CA LEU A 427 9.60 16.56 14.50
C LEU A 427 9.77 15.24 15.23
N PHE A 428 10.31 14.21 14.56
CA PHE A 428 10.58 12.91 15.17
C PHE A 428 11.61 13.00 16.29
N SER A 429 12.61 13.88 16.17
CA SER A 429 13.57 14.16 17.24
C SER A 429 12.87 14.76 18.49
N LYS A 430 11.93 15.69 18.29
CA LYS A 430 11.12 16.27 19.37
C LYS A 430 10.24 15.23 20.06
N VAL A 431 9.67 14.29 19.29
CA VAL A 431 8.89 13.18 19.86
C VAL A 431 9.79 12.25 20.69
N ARG A 432 10.95 11.85 20.16
CA ARG A 432 11.93 11.00 20.90
C ARG A 432 12.46 11.65 22.17
N SER A 433 12.62 12.97 22.19
CA SER A 433 13.07 13.71 23.37
C SER A 433 11.96 13.96 24.40
N GLY A 434 10.70 13.72 24.03
CA GLY A 434 9.52 14.00 24.88
C GLY A 434 9.13 15.49 24.91
N GLN A 435 9.62 16.31 23.98
CA GLN A 435 9.14 17.67 23.78
C GLN A 435 7.75 17.69 23.11
N VAL A 436 7.50 16.80 22.17
CA VAL A 436 6.19 16.52 21.61
C VAL A 436 5.71 15.19 22.19
N ARG A 437 4.60 15.25 22.90
CA ARG A 437 4.02 14.07 23.57
C ARG A 437 2.81 13.51 22.83
N PHE A 438 2.17 14.32 21.97
CA PHE A 438 1.08 13.88 21.10
C PHE A 438 1.45 14.15 19.65
N LEU A 439 1.55 13.09 18.86
CA LEU A 439 1.73 13.20 17.42
C LEU A 439 0.50 12.65 16.71
N LEU A 440 -0.22 13.53 16.01
CA LEU A 440 -1.40 13.17 15.23
C LEU A 440 -1.04 13.01 13.76
N GLY A 441 -1.57 11.99 13.12
CA GLY A 441 -1.33 11.78 11.70
C GLY A 441 -2.17 10.69 11.05
N SER A 442 -2.08 10.63 9.73
CA SER A 442 -2.73 9.56 8.96
C SER A 442 -1.84 8.32 8.87
N THR A 443 -2.47 7.16 8.70
CA THR A 443 -1.79 5.88 8.47
C THR A 443 -0.80 5.98 7.30
N ALA A 444 -1.17 6.68 6.23
CA ALA A 444 -0.30 6.88 5.07
C ALA A 444 0.99 7.66 5.39
N LYS A 445 0.96 8.58 6.35
CA LYS A 445 2.13 9.42 6.70
C LYS A 445 2.92 8.92 7.90
N MET A 446 2.29 8.18 8.81
CA MET A 446 2.91 7.70 10.04
C MET A 446 3.01 6.16 10.12
N GLY A 447 2.27 5.42 9.30
CA GLY A 447 2.18 3.95 9.40
C GLY A 447 3.45 3.20 9.01
N ALA A 448 4.40 3.83 8.32
CA ALA A 448 5.66 3.21 7.93
C ALA A 448 6.82 4.21 8.03
N GLY A 449 7.97 3.73 8.50
CA GLY A 449 9.21 4.51 8.55
C GLY A 449 9.24 5.64 9.59
N THR A 450 8.27 5.68 10.50
CA THR A 450 8.24 6.67 11.58
C THR A 450 9.06 6.16 12.76
N ASN A 451 10.24 6.72 12.96
CA ASN A 451 11.16 6.32 14.03
C ASN A 451 10.98 7.22 15.26
N VAL A 452 9.99 6.90 16.12
CA VAL A 452 9.63 7.66 17.33
C VAL A 452 9.42 6.78 18.58
N GLN A 453 9.99 5.57 18.58
CA GLN A 453 9.67 4.53 19.56
C GLN A 453 10.24 4.76 20.96
N ASP A 454 11.25 5.61 21.12
CA ASP A 454 12.05 5.71 22.37
C ASP A 454 11.20 6.02 23.60
N ARG A 455 10.14 6.82 23.44
CA ARG A 455 9.22 7.23 24.51
C ARG A 455 7.77 6.87 24.24
N LEU A 456 7.51 6.09 23.19
CA LEU A 456 6.16 5.76 22.79
C LEU A 456 5.53 4.77 23.77
N ILE A 457 4.33 5.10 24.28
CA ILE A 457 3.61 4.29 25.24
C ILE A 457 2.22 3.88 24.76
N ALA A 458 1.56 4.66 23.90
CA ALA A 458 0.22 4.36 23.43
C ALA A 458 0.01 4.74 21.94
N LEU A 459 -0.87 3.97 21.30
CA LEU A 459 -1.38 4.20 19.96
C LEU A 459 -2.91 4.28 20.03
N HIS A 460 -3.49 5.32 19.43
CA HIS A 460 -4.92 5.51 19.36
C HIS A 460 -5.38 5.48 17.91
N HIS A 461 -6.31 4.58 17.57
CA HIS A 461 -6.92 4.48 16.25
C HIS A 461 -8.35 5.01 16.30
N LEU A 462 -8.59 6.19 15.71
CA LEU A 462 -9.93 6.80 15.69
C LEU A 462 -10.80 6.28 14.57
N ASP A 463 -10.18 5.92 13.45
CA ASP A 463 -10.83 5.32 12.30
C ASP A 463 -10.07 4.08 11.81
N VAL A 464 -10.79 3.15 11.22
CA VAL A 464 -10.21 1.91 10.72
C VAL A 464 -9.68 2.13 9.30
N PRO A 465 -8.40 1.86 9.02
CA PRO A 465 -7.88 1.92 7.67
C PRO A 465 -8.56 0.86 6.77
N TRP A 466 -8.54 1.09 5.45
CA TRP A 466 -9.14 0.17 4.48
C TRP A 466 -8.53 -1.24 4.48
N ARG A 467 -7.30 -1.36 4.94
CA ARG A 467 -6.58 -2.63 4.98
C ARG A 467 -6.35 -3.03 6.43
N PRO A 468 -6.88 -4.17 6.87
CA PRO A 468 -6.60 -4.69 8.21
C PRO A 468 -5.09 -4.86 8.50
N SER A 469 -4.31 -5.16 7.47
CA SER A 469 -2.86 -5.27 7.56
C SER A 469 -2.15 -3.96 7.96
N ASP A 470 -2.76 -2.80 7.69
CA ASP A 470 -2.17 -1.50 8.04
C ASP A 470 -2.17 -1.30 9.56
N VAL A 471 -3.20 -1.75 10.29
CA VAL A 471 -3.24 -1.75 11.76
C VAL A 471 -2.12 -2.65 12.31
N GLY A 472 -2.07 -3.91 11.89
CA GLY A 472 -1.04 -4.84 12.33
C GLY A 472 0.39 -4.41 11.96
N ARG A 473 0.56 -3.66 10.88
CA ARG A 473 1.85 -3.09 10.46
C ARG A 473 2.30 -1.96 11.37
N ILE A 474 1.40 -1.07 11.75
CA ILE A 474 1.66 0.01 12.71
C ILE A 474 2.19 -0.57 14.00
N LEU A 475 1.54 -1.58 14.54
CA LEU A 475 1.95 -2.27 15.77
C LEU A 475 3.35 -2.90 15.69
N ARG A 476 3.68 -3.50 14.55
CA ARG A 476 5.02 -4.10 14.34
C ARG A 476 6.12 -3.07 14.16
N THR A 477 5.78 -1.90 13.65
CA THR A 477 6.74 -0.80 13.43
C THR A 477 7.13 -0.15 14.75
N PHE A 478 6.24 -0.10 15.73
CA PHE A 478 6.45 0.58 16.99
C PHE A 478 6.76 -0.41 18.13
N LYS A 479 7.99 -0.35 18.64
CA LYS A 479 8.39 -1.06 19.86
C LYS A 479 7.93 -0.22 21.06
N ILE A 480 6.79 -0.55 21.62
CA ILE A 480 6.21 0.19 22.75
C ILE A 480 6.52 -0.56 24.06
N LYS A 481 6.89 0.14 25.12
CA LYS A 481 7.26 -0.49 26.39
C LYS A 481 6.07 -1.03 27.21
N LYS A 482 4.88 -0.45 27.03
CA LYS A 482 3.56 -0.92 27.48
C LYS A 482 2.54 -0.30 26.56
N ASN A 483 1.58 -1.06 26.06
CA ASN A 483 0.63 -0.57 25.07
C ASN A 483 -0.79 -0.61 25.59
N VAL A 484 -1.46 0.52 25.45
CA VAL A 484 -2.92 0.58 25.41
C VAL A 484 -3.30 1.00 24.00
N GLU A 485 -3.95 0.14 23.27
CA GLU A 485 -4.58 0.48 21.98
C GLU A 485 -6.05 0.81 22.24
N VAL A 486 -6.46 2.03 21.89
CA VAL A 486 -7.83 2.53 22.10
C VAL A 486 -8.58 2.56 20.78
#